data_a7ec4252d8e3c3820af4f8dd17dbb7f3
#
_entry.id   a7ec4252d8e3c3820af4f8dd17dbb7f3
#
_cell.length_a   1.000
_cell.length_b   1.000
_cell.length_c   1.000
_cell.angle_alpha   90.00
_cell.angle_beta   90.00
_cell.angle_gamma   90.00
#
_symmetry.space_group_name_H-M   'P 1'
#
loop_
_entity.id
_entity.type
_entity.pdbx_description
1 polymer ?
#
loop_
_entity_poly.entity_id
_entity_poly.type
_entity_poly.pdbx_seq_one_letter_code
_entity_poly.pdbx_strand_id
1 'polypeptide(L)'
;MSIDRAVRKVLLASGASLDYGHLVLATGARNRLLDIPNANLDSVRYLRTLDESQSLRDYIAPDQRVVVIGAGFIGLEFAATARAKGLEVDVIELAPRVMARAVTAEISEHFQSRHTAAGIRIHLGVQVTSIESDGSKVTGVSLSDGRHIKADLIVVGVGVLPNVELAAEAGLKVAAGIVVDEHLLTSDPNISAIGDCALYASPRFGGSLRLESVQNATDHARCVAARLTGDANP
;
A
#
# COMPACT_ATOMS: atom_id res chain seq x y z
N MET A 1 11.46 6.54 18.32
CA MET A 1 11.81 5.12 18.50
C MET A 1 13.11 4.87 17.76
N SER A 2 14.06 4.12 18.37
CA SER A 2 15.33 3.76 17.71
C SER A 2 15.80 2.38 18.18
N ILE A 3 16.73 1.78 17.44
CA ILE A 3 17.33 0.49 17.74
C ILE A 3 18.82 0.68 17.98
N ASP A 4 19.30 0.31 19.16
CA ASP A 4 20.74 0.20 19.46
C ASP A 4 21.15 -1.27 19.34
N ARG A 5 21.81 -1.59 18.21
CA ARG A 5 22.23 -2.94 17.89
C ARG A 5 23.41 -3.42 18.75
N ALA A 6 24.27 -2.49 19.19
CA ALA A 6 25.47 -2.84 19.96
C ALA A 6 25.11 -3.42 21.33
N VAL A 7 24.09 -2.87 21.98
CA VAL A 7 23.60 -3.30 23.29
C VAL A 7 22.25 -4.05 23.22
N ARG A 8 21.76 -4.31 22.02
CA ARG A 8 20.47 -5.02 21.76
C ARG A 8 19.29 -4.41 22.49
N LYS A 9 19.08 -3.09 22.31
CA LYS A 9 17.97 -2.35 22.92
C LYS A 9 17.12 -1.65 21.89
N VAL A 10 15.83 -1.60 22.15
CA VAL A 10 14.87 -0.75 21.44
C VAL A 10 14.47 0.39 22.38
N LEU A 11 14.68 1.64 21.95
CA LEU A 11 14.22 2.82 22.65
C LEU A 11 12.83 3.20 22.12
N LEU A 12 11.83 3.20 22.98
CA LEU A 12 10.45 3.56 22.64
C LEU A 12 10.26 5.08 22.62
N ALA A 13 9.19 5.56 21.95
CA ALA A 13 8.81 6.97 21.96
C ALA A 13 8.50 7.52 23.36
N SER A 14 8.09 6.68 24.29
CA SER A 14 7.88 7.01 25.71
C SER A 14 9.17 7.26 26.51
N GLY A 15 10.35 6.99 25.94
CA GLY A 15 11.64 7.01 26.62
C GLY A 15 12.01 5.69 27.32
N ALA A 16 11.11 4.73 27.39
CA ALA A 16 11.42 3.39 27.91
C ALA A 16 12.31 2.62 26.94
N SER A 17 13.15 1.73 27.45
CA SER A 17 13.97 0.82 26.63
C SER A 17 13.63 -0.63 26.92
N LEU A 18 13.69 -1.44 25.86
CA LEU A 18 13.46 -2.88 25.93
C LEU A 18 14.72 -3.61 25.43
N ASP A 19 15.21 -4.57 26.20
CA ASP A 19 16.27 -5.48 25.78
C ASP A 19 15.66 -6.58 24.90
N TYR A 20 16.41 -7.05 23.88
CA TYR A 20 15.97 -8.16 23.04
C TYR A 20 17.07 -9.23 22.85
N GLY A 21 16.69 -10.49 22.88
CA GLY A 21 17.52 -11.58 22.40
C GLY A 21 17.49 -11.68 20.88
N HIS A 22 16.28 -11.55 20.31
CA HIS A 22 16.04 -11.45 18.87
C HIS A 22 14.92 -10.42 18.62
N LEU A 23 15.12 -9.55 17.61
CA LEU A 23 14.15 -8.51 17.23
C LEU A 23 13.51 -8.86 15.90
N VAL A 24 12.20 -8.74 15.80
CA VAL A 24 11.48 -8.91 14.53
C VAL A 24 10.87 -7.57 14.11
N LEU A 25 11.31 -7.06 12.96
CA LEU A 25 10.76 -5.86 12.33
C LEU A 25 9.56 -6.23 11.47
N ALA A 26 8.37 -5.87 11.91
CA ALA A 26 7.10 -6.07 11.21
C ALA A 26 6.43 -4.71 10.94
N THR A 27 7.21 -3.74 10.46
CA THR A 27 6.82 -2.34 10.33
C THR A 27 5.84 -2.08 9.18
N GLY A 28 5.63 -3.06 8.30
CA GLY A 28 4.66 -2.99 7.21
C GLY A 28 4.98 -1.90 6.19
N ALA A 29 3.92 -1.29 5.67
CA ALA A 29 3.99 -0.27 4.65
C ALA A 29 2.94 0.82 4.89
N ARG A 30 3.14 2.02 4.35
CA ARG A 30 2.23 3.17 4.38
C ARG A 30 1.79 3.57 2.98
N ASN A 31 0.68 4.30 2.89
CA ASN A 31 0.19 4.84 1.63
C ASN A 31 1.27 5.69 0.93
N ARG A 32 1.39 5.51 -0.38
CA ARG A 32 2.12 6.44 -1.23
C ARG A 32 1.23 7.67 -1.43
N LEU A 33 1.68 8.82 -0.95
CA LEU A 33 0.96 10.07 -1.12
C LEU A 33 1.13 10.61 -2.54
N LEU A 34 0.11 11.31 -3.04
CA LEU A 34 0.18 12.03 -4.30
C LEU A 34 0.97 13.34 -4.09
N ASP A 35 1.88 13.62 -5.01
CA ASP A 35 2.62 14.88 -5.06
C ASP A 35 2.09 15.72 -6.23
N ILE A 36 0.85 16.20 -6.09
CA ILE A 36 0.18 17.06 -7.06
C ILE A 36 -0.63 18.15 -6.30
N PRO A 37 -0.96 19.26 -6.96
CA PRO A 37 -1.74 20.33 -6.32
C PRO A 37 -3.06 19.83 -5.71
N ASN A 38 -3.39 20.32 -4.53
CA ASN A 38 -4.61 20.03 -3.75
C ASN A 38 -4.73 18.57 -3.23
N ALA A 39 -3.68 17.76 -3.28
CA ALA A 39 -3.71 16.37 -2.79
C ALA A 39 -3.88 16.25 -1.27
N ASN A 40 -3.79 17.36 -0.53
CA ASN A 40 -3.93 17.42 0.93
C ASN A 40 -5.32 17.87 1.41
N LEU A 41 -6.27 18.09 0.50
CA LEU A 41 -7.65 18.44 0.86
C LEU A 41 -8.33 17.29 1.62
N ASP A 42 -9.25 17.64 2.52
CA ASP A 42 -9.99 16.65 3.33
C ASP A 42 -10.83 15.68 2.50
N SER A 43 -11.27 16.09 1.31
CA SER A 43 -11.97 15.25 0.33
C SER A 43 -11.03 14.36 -0.52
N VAL A 44 -9.72 14.34 -0.23
CA VAL A 44 -8.75 13.39 -0.80
C VAL A 44 -8.38 12.37 0.27
N ARG A 45 -8.79 11.14 0.08
CA ARG A 45 -8.68 10.07 1.08
C ARG A 45 -7.77 8.95 0.61
N TYR A 46 -7.13 8.33 1.56
CA TYR A 46 -6.33 7.11 1.38
C TYR A 46 -7.00 5.95 2.12
N LEU A 47 -6.66 4.72 1.77
CA LEU A 47 -7.25 3.54 2.40
C LEU A 47 -6.17 2.48 2.66
N ARG A 48 -5.77 2.36 3.93
CA ARG A 48 -4.79 1.38 4.42
C ARG A 48 -5.14 0.86 5.81
N THR A 49 -5.58 1.74 6.72
CA THR A 49 -5.83 1.43 8.11
C THR A 49 -7.33 1.33 8.41
N LEU A 50 -7.66 0.76 9.57
CA LEU A 50 -9.05 0.72 10.06
C LEU A 50 -9.60 2.13 10.28
N ASP A 51 -8.81 3.03 10.84
CA ASP A 51 -9.22 4.42 11.09
C ASP A 51 -9.50 5.16 9.77
N GLU A 52 -8.65 4.97 8.74
CA GLU A 52 -8.89 5.51 7.40
C GLU A 52 -10.18 4.93 6.78
N SER A 53 -10.42 3.63 6.94
CA SER A 53 -11.64 2.97 6.46
C SER A 53 -12.90 3.50 7.16
N GLN A 54 -12.84 3.70 8.47
CA GLN A 54 -13.96 4.26 9.25
C GLN A 54 -14.22 5.71 8.84
N SER A 55 -13.17 6.54 8.78
CA SER A 55 -13.26 7.93 8.33
C SER A 55 -13.83 8.04 6.93
N LEU A 56 -13.38 7.18 6.00
CA LEU A 56 -13.89 7.14 4.63
C LEU A 56 -15.36 6.73 4.59
N ARG A 57 -15.77 5.73 5.36
CA ARG A 57 -17.16 5.30 5.48
C ARG A 57 -18.07 6.43 5.95
N ASP A 58 -17.61 7.22 6.93
CA ASP A 58 -18.38 8.29 7.53
C ASP A 58 -18.42 9.55 6.61
N TYR A 59 -17.46 9.65 5.66
CA TYR A 59 -17.41 10.73 4.67
C TYR A 59 -18.31 10.46 3.45
N ILE A 60 -18.59 9.20 3.12
CA ILE A 60 -19.43 8.85 1.98
C ILE A 60 -20.88 9.25 2.23
N ALA A 61 -21.42 10.04 1.30
CA ALA A 61 -22.81 10.49 1.28
C ALA A 61 -23.50 10.10 -0.04
N PRO A 62 -24.84 9.98 -0.06
CA PRO A 62 -25.58 9.74 -1.31
C PRO A 62 -25.24 10.76 -2.41
N ASP A 63 -25.36 10.32 -3.66
CA ASP A 63 -25.21 11.14 -4.87
C ASP A 63 -23.82 11.76 -5.08
N GLN A 64 -22.81 11.38 -4.28
CA GLN A 64 -21.44 11.80 -4.51
C GLN A 64 -20.87 11.15 -5.77
N ARG A 65 -20.06 11.95 -6.49
CA ARG A 65 -19.20 11.50 -7.58
C ARG A 65 -17.82 11.18 -7.00
N VAL A 66 -17.38 9.97 -7.19
CA VAL A 66 -16.13 9.49 -6.64
C VAL A 66 -15.12 9.23 -7.76
N VAL A 67 -13.93 9.80 -7.63
CA VAL A 67 -12.79 9.44 -8.45
C VAL A 67 -11.85 8.56 -7.63
N VAL A 68 -11.53 7.38 -8.15
CA VAL A 68 -10.52 6.48 -7.61
C VAL A 68 -9.26 6.60 -8.44
N ILE A 69 -8.14 6.95 -7.82
CA ILE A 69 -6.84 7.05 -8.49
C ILE A 69 -6.04 5.77 -8.20
N GLY A 70 -5.86 4.96 -9.25
CA GLY A 70 -5.21 3.65 -9.19
C GLY A 70 -6.20 2.49 -9.29
N ALA A 71 -6.03 1.62 -10.28
CA ALA A 71 -6.82 0.42 -10.50
C ALA A 71 -6.12 -0.86 -10.01
N GLY A 72 -5.47 -0.78 -8.84
CA GLY A 72 -4.99 -1.94 -8.07
C GLY A 72 -6.11 -2.62 -7.29
N PHE A 73 -5.79 -3.62 -6.45
CA PHE A 73 -6.78 -4.34 -5.63
C PHE A 73 -7.63 -3.39 -4.78
N ILE A 74 -7.00 -2.55 -3.95
CA ILE A 74 -7.72 -1.64 -3.04
C ILE A 74 -8.60 -0.66 -3.81
N GLY A 75 -8.09 -0.07 -4.90
CA GLY A 75 -8.85 0.88 -5.72
C GLY A 75 -10.10 0.25 -6.34
N LEU A 76 -9.99 -0.97 -6.90
CA LEU A 76 -11.11 -1.68 -7.51
C LEU A 76 -12.11 -2.19 -6.46
N GLU A 77 -11.65 -2.69 -5.30
CA GLU A 77 -12.53 -3.11 -4.20
C GLU A 77 -13.34 -1.93 -3.65
N PHE A 78 -12.67 -0.79 -3.46
CA PHE A 78 -13.36 0.43 -3.04
C PHE A 78 -14.36 0.90 -4.12
N ALA A 79 -13.96 0.93 -5.40
CA ALA A 79 -14.83 1.32 -6.51
C ALA A 79 -16.09 0.44 -6.58
N ALA A 80 -15.96 -0.87 -6.42
CA ALA A 80 -17.08 -1.80 -6.38
C ALA A 80 -18.00 -1.53 -5.18
N THR A 81 -17.44 -1.30 -4.00
CA THR A 81 -18.18 -0.97 -2.78
C THR A 81 -18.93 0.35 -2.89
N ALA A 82 -18.28 1.39 -3.42
CA ALA A 82 -18.89 2.70 -3.65
C ALA A 82 -20.03 2.59 -4.66
N ARG A 83 -19.83 1.86 -5.75
CA ARG A 83 -20.86 1.64 -6.77
C ARG A 83 -22.07 0.86 -6.21
N ALA A 84 -21.83 -0.15 -5.38
CA ALA A 84 -22.90 -0.90 -4.72
C ALA A 84 -23.73 -0.04 -3.74
N LYS A 85 -23.17 1.06 -3.25
CA LYS A 85 -23.86 2.08 -2.45
C LYS A 85 -24.58 3.15 -3.31
N GLY A 86 -24.58 3.01 -4.65
CA GLY A 86 -25.27 3.91 -5.57
C GLY A 86 -24.46 5.13 -6.03
N LEU A 87 -23.17 5.26 -5.65
CA LEU A 87 -22.35 6.39 -6.05
C LEU A 87 -21.95 6.30 -7.53
N GLU A 88 -21.71 7.45 -8.16
CA GLU A 88 -21.04 7.51 -9.46
C GLU A 88 -19.53 7.35 -9.27
N VAL A 89 -18.92 6.40 -10.00
CA VAL A 89 -17.51 6.06 -9.81
C VAL A 89 -16.74 6.10 -11.12
N ASP A 90 -15.66 6.87 -11.13
CA ASP A 90 -14.61 6.88 -12.14
C ASP A 90 -13.32 6.33 -11.55
N VAL A 91 -12.67 5.39 -12.22
CA VAL A 91 -11.36 4.84 -11.86
C VAL A 91 -10.34 5.30 -12.89
N ILE A 92 -9.25 5.91 -12.44
CA ILE A 92 -8.17 6.43 -13.29
C ILE A 92 -6.92 5.62 -13.04
N GLU A 93 -6.34 5.07 -14.12
CA GLU A 93 -5.16 4.21 -14.05
C GLU A 93 -4.13 4.64 -15.12
N LEU A 94 -2.90 4.85 -14.68
CA LEU A 94 -1.78 5.18 -15.57
C LEU A 94 -1.38 4.00 -16.48
N ALA A 95 -1.48 2.78 -15.98
CA ALA A 95 -1.16 1.58 -16.74
C ALA A 95 -2.20 1.30 -17.85
N PRO A 96 -1.84 0.56 -18.89
CA PRO A 96 -2.76 0.23 -20.00
C PRO A 96 -3.84 -0.79 -19.60
N ARG A 97 -3.83 -1.36 -18.40
CA ARG A 97 -4.80 -2.32 -17.90
C ARG A 97 -4.90 -2.28 -16.36
N VAL A 98 -6.03 -2.68 -15.81
CA VAL A 98 -6.22 -2.78 -14.37
C VAL A 98 -5.31 -3.86 -13.76
N MET A 99 -4.88 -3.68 -12.52
CA MET A 99 -4.01 -4.63 -11.78
C MET A 99 -2.77 -5.09 -12.58
N ALA A 100 -2.22 -4.23 -13.44
CA ALA A 100 -1.17 -4.57 -14.42
C ALA A 100 0.07 -5.26 -13.83
N ARG A 101 0.39 -4.97 -12.56
CA ARG A 101 1.57 -5.52 -11.86
C ARG A 101 1.28 -6.82 -11.11
N ALA A 102 0.00 -7.18 -10.94
CA ALA A 102 -0.40 -8.22 -10.00
C ALA A 102 -1.02 -9.46 -10.69
N VAL A 103 -1.60 -9.28 -11.89
CA VAL A 103 -2.33 -10.36 -12.57
C VAL A 103 -1.99 -10.42 -14.07
N THR A 104 -2.32 -11.53 -14.73
CA THR A 104 -2.18 -11.69 -16.18
C THR A 104 -3.15 -10.77 -16.96
N ALA A 105 -2.96 -10.64 -18.27
CA ALA A 105 -3.83 -9.82 -19.11
C ALA A 105 -5.28 -10.32 -19.11
N GLU A 106 -5.48 -11.62 -19.18
CA GLU A 106 -6.81 -12.25 -19.20
C GLU A 106 -7.59 -11.98 -17.89
N ILE A 107 -6.91 -12.07 -16.76
CA ILE A 107 -7.51 -11.75 -15.45
C ILE A 107 -7.81 -10.26 -15.35
N SER A 108 -6.91 -9.41 -15.84
CA SER A 108 -7.12 -7.96 -15.90
C SER A 108 -8.38 -7.61 -16.72
N GLU A 109 -8.54 -8.20 -17.91
CA GLU A 109 -9.70 -8.01 -18.77
C GLU A 109 -11.00 -8.47 -18.11
N HIS A 110 -10.97 -9.61 -17.42
CA HIS A 110 -12.11 -10.11 -16.65
C HIS A 110 -12.56 -9.09 -15.59
N PHE A 111 -11.64 -8.60 -14.76
CA PHE A 111 -11.97 -7.61 -13.73
C PHE A 111 -12.45 -6.29 -14.33
N GLN A 112 -11.81 -5.80 -15.39
CA GLN A 112 -12.24 -4.59 -16.09
C GLN A 112 -13.67 -4.74 -16.61
N SER A 113 -14.00 -5.83 -17.28
CA SER A 113 -15.33 -6.11 -17.79
C SER A 113 -16.38 -6.17 -16.68
N ARG A 114 -16.07 -6.82 -15.56
CA ARG A 114 -16.97 -6.91 -14.40
C ARG A 114 -17.29 -5.54 -13.78
N HIS A 115 -16.26 -4.71 -13.60
CA HIS A 115 -16.44 -3.37 -13.04
C HIS A 115 -17.20 -2.45 -14.00
N THR A 116 -16.89 -2.52 -15.29
CA THR A 116 -17.60 -1.75 -16.31
C THR A 116 -19.07 -2.16 -16.41
N ALA A 117 -19.37 -3.47 -16.37
CA ALA A 117 -20.75 -3.97 -16.34
C ALA A 117 -21.53 -3.53 -15.09
N ALA A 118 -20.84 -3.30 -13.96
CA ALA A 118 -21.43 -2.73 -12.76
C ALA A 118 -21.67 -1.21 -12.86
N GLY A 119 -21.27 -0.56 -13.97
CA GLY A 119 -21.46 0.87 -14.21
C GLY A 119 -20.31 1.76 -13.69
N ILE A 120 -19.14 1.19 -13.45
CA ILE A 120 -17.91 1.93 -13.11
C ILE A 120 -17.23 2.35 -14.42
N ARG A 121 -16.88 3.64 -14.54
CA ARG A 121 -16.13 4.17 -15.68
C ARG A 121 -14.63 4.02 -15.40
N ILE A 122 -13.90 3.29 -16.26
CA ILE A 122 -12.46 3.05 -16.10
C ILE A 122 -11.70 3.76 -17.21
N HIS A 123 -10.73 4.59 -16.82
CA HIS A 123 -9.87 5.39 -17.69
C HIS A 123 -8.44 4.86 -17.58
N LEU A 124 -7.98 4.16 -18.62
CA LEU A 124 -6.64 3.55 -18.67
C LEU A 124 -5.66 4.39 -19.47
N GLY A 125 -4.37 4.26 -19.16
CA GLY A 125 -3.28 4.94 -19.86
C GLY A 125 -3.25 6.45 -19.64
N VAL A 126 -3.92 6.95 -18.58
CA VAL A 126 -4.01 8.38 -18.25
C VAL A 126 -3.64 8.65 -16.80
N GLN A 127 -3.05 9.80 -16.56
CA GLN A 127 -2.61 10.25 -15.23
C GLN A 127 -3.45 11.45 -14.76
N VAL A 128 -3.74 11.50 -13.46
CA VAL A 128 -4.23 12.72 -12.82
C VAL A 128 -3.07 13.69 -12.67
N THR A 129 -3.19 14.88 -13.23
CA THR A 129 -2.15 15.93 -13.21
C THR A 129 -2.39 16.96 -12.12
N SER A 130 -3.66 17.22 -11.78
CA SER A 130 -4.04 18.09 -10.68
C SER A 130 -5.42 17.73 -10.14
N ILE A 131 -5.66 18.11 -8.89
CA ILE A 131 -6.98 18.08 -8.26
C ILE A 131 -7.57 19.48 -8.30
N GLU A 132 -8.79 19.59 -8.81
CA GLU A 132 -9.53 20.84 -8.88
C GLU A 132 -10.29 21.06 -7.58
N SER A 133 -10.36 22.31 -7.13
CA SER A 133 -11.06 22.67 -5.89
C SER A 133 -11.70 24.05 -5.98
N ASP A 134 -12.69 24.29 -5.13
CA ASP A 134 -13.28 25.61 -4.88
C ASP A 134 -12.52 26.40 -3.78
N GLY A 135 -11.38 25.87 -3.34
CA GLY A 135 -10.57 26.39 -2.24
C GLY A 135 -10.71 25.60 -0.94
N SER A 136 -11.76 24.82 -0.76
CA SER A 136 -12.00 24.00 0.45
C SER A 136 -12.31 22.53 0.13
N LYS A 137 -13.00 22.28 -0.97
CA LYS A 137 -13.45 20.94 -1.38
C LYS A 137 -13.00 20.63 -2.80
N VAL A 138 -12.83 19.37 -3.06
CA VAL A 138 -12.61 18.85 -4.40
C VAL A 138 -13.83 19.13 -5.27
N THR A 139 -13.61 19.56 -6.52
CA THR A 139 -14.64 19.71 -7.55
C THR A 139 -14.40 18.80 -8.74
N GLY A 140 -13.18 18.27 -8.89
CA GLY A 140 -12.82 17.36 -9.97
C GLY A 140 -11.33 17.05 -10.02
N VAL A 141 -10.94 16.43 -11.11
CA VAL A 141 -9.55 16.15 -11.47
C VAL A 141 -9.28 16.49 -12.93
N SER A 142 -8.07 16.99 -13.22
CA SER A 142 -7.56 17.17 -14.58
C SER A 142 -6.68 15.98 -14.95
N LEU A 143 -6.84 15.48 -16.18
CA LEU A 143 -6.09 14.33 -16.69
C LEU A 143 -5.01 14.77 -17.68
N SER A 144 -4.00 13.89 -17.87
CA SER A 144 -2.87 14.13 -18.78
C SER A 144 -3.26 14.25 -20.27
N ASP A 145 -4.45 13.80 -20.64
CA ASP A 145 -5.00 13.91 -22.00
C ASP A 145 -5.91 15.15 -22.18
N GLY A 146 -5.96 16.03 -21.22
CA GLY A 146 -6.74 17.26 -21.22
C GLY A 146 -8.19 17.12 -20.79
N ARG A 147 -8.67 15.92 -20.47
CA ARG A 147 -10.03 15.73 -19.93
C ARG A 147 -10.11 16.19 -18.48
N HIS A 148 -11.34 16.59 -18.09
CA HIS A 148 -11.71 16.92 -16.72
C HIS A 148 -12.82 15.98 -16.24
N ILE A 149 -12.69 15.44 -15.04
CA ILE A 149 -13.70 14.58 -14.42
C ILE A 149 -14.15 15.21 -13.11
N LYS A 150 -15.45 15.47 -12.99
CA LYS A 150 -16.04 16.03 -11.77
C LYS A 150 -15.98 15.00 -10.64
N ALA A 151 -15.63 15.46 -9.45
CA ALA A 151 -15.57 14.64 -8.25
C ALA A 151 -15.94 15.45 -7.01
N ASP A 152 -16.57 14.79 -6.06
CA ASP A 152 -16.86 15.31 -4.72
C ASP A 152 -15.96 14.63 -3.66
N LEU A 153 -15.43 13.45 -4.03
CA LEU A 153 -14.52 12.65 -3.23
C LEU A 153 -13.45 12.02 -4.13
N ILE A 154 -12.21 12.03 -3.69
CA ILE A 154 -11.11 11.31 -4.33
C ILE A 154 -10.60 10.25 -3.37
N VAL A 155 -10.46 9.01 -3.85
CA VAL A 155 -9.82 7.91 -3.09
C VAL A 155 -8.57 7.47 -3.82
N VAL A 156 -7.44 7.48 -3.11
CA VAL A 156 -6.12 7.24 -3.69
C VAL A 156 -5.62 5.84 -3.33
N GLY A 157 -5.34 5.03 -4.34
CA GLY A 157 -4.82 3.66 -4.23
C GLY A 157 -3.64 3.39 -5.17
N VAL A 158 -2.62 4.28 -5.17
CA VAL A 158 -1.46 4.21 -6.10
C VAL A 158 -0.30 3.36 -5.58
N GLY A 159 -0.57 2.50 -4.60
CA GLY A 159 0.40 1.61 -3.97
C GLY A 159 0.93 2.15 -2.66
N VAL A 160 1.89 1.41 -2.08
CA VAL A 160 2.44 1.69 -0.76
C VAL A 160 3.96 1.83 -0.79
N LEU A 161 4.52 2.41 0.27
CA LEU A 161 5.95 2.50 0.56
C LEU A 161 6.25 1.64 1.80
N PRO A 162 7.24 0.74 1.76
CA PRO A 162 7.64 -0.02 2.95
C PRO A 162 8.19 0.91 4.02
N ASN A 163 7.87 0.64 5.28
CA ASN A 163 8.39 1.40 6.42
C ASN A 163 9.77 0.86 6.79
N VAL A 164 10.82 1.47 6.26
CA VAL A 164 12.21 1.02 6.39
C VAL A 164 13.07 1.94 7.26
N GLU A 165 12.54 3.09 7.66
CA GLU A 165 13.29 4.17 8.31
C GLU A 165 13.99 3.68 9.58
N LEU A 166 13.25 2.98 10.45
CA LEU A 166 13.80 2.43 11.70
C LEU A 166 14.96 1.46 11.45
N ALA A 167 14.88 0.64 10.39
CA ALA A 167 15.94 -0.27 10.01
C ALA A 167 17.15 0.48 9.42
N ALA A 168 16.90 1.49 8.59
CA ALA A 168 17.94 2.32 7.99
C ALA A 168 18.72 3.12 9.05
N GLU A 169 18.02 3.75 9.99
CA GLU A 169 18.60 4.48 11.12
C GLU A 169 19.43 3.58 12.04
N ALA A 170 19.03 2.31 12.17
CA ALA A 170 19.80 1.29 12.88
C ALA A 170 21.01 0.76 12.07
N GLY A 171 21.25 1.24 10.85
CA GLY A 171 22.36 0.81 9.99
C GLY A 171 22.16 -0.59 9.38
N LEU A 172 20.92 -1.07 9.27
CA LEU A 172 20.58 -2.29 8.53
C LEU A 172 20.56 -2.01 7.01
N LYS A 173 20.78 -3.05 6.21
CA LYS A 173 20.67 -2.92 4.75
C LYS A 173 19.21 -2.71 4.33
N VAL A 174 18.96 -1.63 3.59
CA VAL A 174 17.65 -1.31 3.01
C VAL A 174 17.77 -1.00 1.52
N ALA A 175 16.70 -1.28 0.77
CA ALA A 175 16.53 -0.93 -0.64
C ALA A 175 15.03 -0.62 -0.88
N ALA A 176 14.36 -1.33 -1.78
CA ALA A 176 12.89 -1.28 -1.91
C ALA A 176 12.16 -2.02 -0.76
N GLY A 177 12.82 -2.21 0.38
CA GLY A 177 12.42 -2.88 1.60
C GLY A 177 13.63 -3.11 2.50
N ILE A 178 13.42 -3.70 3.68
CA ILE A 178 14.49 -4.17 4.56
C ILE A 178 15.04 -5.45 3.95
N VAL A 179 16.32 -5.45 3.58
CA VAL A 179 16.96 -6.60 2.91
C VAL A 179 17.14 -7.74 3.89
N VAL A 180 16.62 -8.91 3.54
CA VAL A 180 16.74 -10.15 4.32
C VAL A 180 17.24 -11.30 3.45
N ASP A 181 17.77 -12.32 4.08
CA ASP A 181 18.13 -13.61 3.47
C ASP A 181 16.92 -14.56 3.36
N GLU A 182 17.15 -15.79 2.94
CA GLU A 182 16.14 -16.85 2.81
C GLU A 182 15.52 -17.29 4.14
N HIS A 183 16.15 -16.96 5.26
CA HIS A 183 15.68 -17.21 6.62
C HIS A 183 15.06 -15.97 7.28
N LEU A 184 14.83 -14.91 6.49
CA LEU A 184 14.28 -13.62 6.92
C LEU A 184 15.18 -12.88 7.94
N LEU A 185 16.49 -13.18 7.95
CA LEU A 185 17.49 -12.45 8.72
C LEU A 185 17.95 -11.22 7.94
N THR A 186 18.08 -10.11 8.66
CA THR A 186 18.67 -8.88 8.12
C THR A 186 20.21 -8.99 8.05
N SER A 187 20.89 -7.88 7.78
CA SER A 187 22.36 -7.80 7.92
C SER A 187 22.85 -7.94 9.37
N ASP A 188 21.94 -8.06 10.34
CA ASP A 188 22.24 -8.37 11.74
C ASP A 188 21.60 -9.73 12.11
N PRO A 189 22.38 -10.73 12.58
CA PRO A 189 21.88 -12.06 12.86
C PRO A 189 20.87 -12.13 14.03
N ASN A 190 20.73 -11.06 14.81
CA ASN A 190 19.76 -10.96 15.89
C ASN A 190 18.52 -10.16 15.50
N ILE A 191 18.38 -9.78 14.21
CA ILE A 191 17.25 -9.00 13.72
C ILE A 191 16.68 -9.63 12.45
N SER A 192 15.40 -9.94 12.46
CA SER A 192 14.62 -10.35 11.28
C SER A 192 13.71 -9.23 10.80
N ALA A 193 13.29 -9.29 9.53
CA ALA A 193 12.20 -8.48 9.01
C ALA A 193 11.18 -9.36 8.26
N ILE A 194 9.88 -9.05 8.42
CA ILE A 194 8.78 -9.87 7.90
C ILE A 194 7.67 -9.01 7.29
N GLY A 195 6.84 -9.61 6.45
CA GLY A 195 5.68 -8.98 5.82
C GLY A 195 6.04 -7.93 4.77
N ASP A 196 5.20 -6.91 4.63
CA ASP A 196 5.27 -5.91 3.56
C ASP A 196 6.56 -5.08 3.53
N CYS A 197 7.31 -5.02 4.64
CA CYS A 197 8.59 -4.29 4.69
C CYS A 197 9.81 -5.13 4.29
N ALA A 198 9.69 -6.47 4.23
CA ALA A 198 10.81 -7.36 3.95
C ALA A 198 11.07 -7.53 2.45
N LEU A 199 12.34 -7.37 2.04
CA LEU A 199 12.83 -7.58 0.68
C LEU A 199 13.81 -8.74 0.67
N TYR A 200 13.46 -9.82 0.01
CA TYR A 200 14.29 -11.05 -0.06
C TYR A 200 14.67 -11.42 -1.48
N ALA A 201 15.80 -12.10 -1.62
CA ALA A 201 16.20 -12.66 -2.91
C ALA A 201 15.29 -13.85 -3.25
N SER A 202 14.77 -13.88 -4.48
CA SER A 202 13.95 -14.97 -4.97
C SER A 202 14.68 -15.71 -6.09
N PRO A 203 15.26 -16.90 -5.81
CA PRO A 203 15.91 -17.71 -6.84
C PRO A 203 14.95 -18.07 -7.99
N ARG A 204 13.68 -18.25 -7.68
CA ARG A 204 12.64 -18.64 -8.65
C ARG A 204 12.33 -17.53 -9.68
N PHE A 205 12.41 -16.27 -9.29
CA PHE A 205 12.06 -15.13 -10.15
C PHE A 205 13.29 -14.32 -10.61
N GLY A 206 14.50 -14.72 -10.19
CA GLY A 206 15.75 -14.09 -10.65
C GLY A 206 15.91 -12.65 -10.20
N GLY A 207 15.73 -12.37 -8.92
CA GLY A 207 15.88 -11.00 -8.39
C GLY A 207 15.41 -10.86 -6.95
N SER A 208 15.25 -9.63 -6.49
CA SER A 208 14.67 -9.35 -5.18
C SER A 208 13.15 -9.17 -5.28
N LEU A 209 12.43 -9.72 -4.33
CA LEU A 209 10.98 -9.72 -4.26
C LEU A 209 10.52 -9.13 -2.91
N ARG A 210 9.49 -8.32 -2.96
CA ARG A 210 8.74 -7.82 -1.79
C ARG A 210 7.26 -8.01 -2.08
N LEU A 211 6.61 -8.90 -1.34
CA LEU A 211 5.20 -9.22 -1.48
C LEU A 211 4.36 -8.50 -0.42
N GLU A 212 3.25 -7.94 -0.87
CA GLU A 212 2.30 -7.20 -0.04
C GLU A 212 1.01 -8.02 0.08
N SER A 213 1.00 -9.02 0.98
CA SER A 213 -0.19 -9.84 1.21
C SER A 213 -0.22 -10.42 2.61
N VAL A 214 -1.43 -10.67 3.11
CA VAL A 214 -1.66 -11.35 4.41
C VAL A 214 -1.00 -12.72 4.43
N GLN A 215 -1.08 -13.47 3.32
CA GLN A 215 -0.45 -14.78 3.22
C GLN A 215 1.07 -14.69 3.39
N ASN A 216 1.73 -13.81 2.66
CA ASN A 216 3.18 -13.59 2.79
C ASN A 216 3.58 -13.19 4.21
N ALA A 217 2.84 -12.27 4.84
CA ALA A 217 3.13 -11.85 6.21
C ALA A 217 2.99 -13.00 7.20
N THR A 218 1.97 -13.86 7.02
CA THR A 218 1.73 -15.04 7.85
C THR A 218 2.83 -16.09 7.67
N ASP A 219 3.22 -16.38 6.44
CA ASP A 219 4.24 -17.38 6.13
C ASP A 219 5.63 -16.92 6.64
N HIS A 220 5.97 -15.64 6.46
CA HIS A 220 7.18 -15.05 7.04
C HIS A 220 7.18 -15.16 8.58
N ALA A 221 6.04 -14.87 9.24
CA ALA A 221 5.94 -14.98 10.70
C ALA A 221 6.15 -16.44 11.17
N ARG A 222 5.57 -17.42 10.47
CA ARG A 222 5.75 -18.85 10.76
C ARG A 222 7.20 -19.29 10.58
N CYS A 223 7.83 -18.87 9.48
CA CYS A 223 9.24 -19.18 9.20
C CYS A 223 10.15 -18.66 10.33
N VAL A 224 9.99 -17.38 10.74
CA VAL A 224 10.80 -16.81 11.83
C VAL A 224 10.50 -17.50 13.17
N ALA A 225 9.23 -17.79 13.47
CA ALA A 225 8.84 -18.46 14.70
C ALA A 225 9.45 -19.87 14.78
N ALA A 226 9.34 -20.68 13.72
CA ALA A 226 9.92 -22.02 13.64
C ALA A 226 11.43 -21.99 13.87
N ARG A 227 12.15 -21.08 13.19
CA ARG A 227 13.60 -20.90 13.38
C ARG A 227 13.95 -20.52 14.82
N LEU A 228 13.20 -19.62 15.47
CA LEU A 228 13.48 -19.17 16.84
C LEU A 228 13.15 -20.25 17.89
N THR A 229 12.26 -21.19 17.58
CA THR A 229 11.91 -22.32 18.45
C THR A 229 12.72 -23.58 18.17
N GLY A 230 13.62 -23.54 17.18
CA GLY A 230 14.49 -24.68 16.82
C GLY A 230 13.81 -25.73 15.94
N ASP A 231 12.73 -25.37 15.24
CA ASP A 231 12.12 -26.25 14.24
C ASP A 231 13.07 -26.37 13.03
N ALA A 232 13.37 -27.63 12.64
CA ALA A 232 14.30 -27.91 11.56
C ALA A 232 13.75 -27.63 10.15
N ASN A 233 12.42 -27.44 10.02
CA ASN A 233 11.73 -27.17 8.75
C ASN A 233 10.88 -25.89 8.86
N PRO A 234 11.50 -24.70 8.87
CA PRO A 234 10.77 -23.42 8.94
C PRO A 234 10.06 -23.07 7.61
#